data_c6a24fbc109d5e87bdc0f91b20eaf351
#
_entry.id   c6a24fbc109d5e87bdc0f91b20eaf351
#
_cell.length_a   1.000
_cell.length_b   1.000
_cell.length_c   1.000
_cell.angle_alpha   90.00
_cell.angle_beta   90.00
_cell.angle_gamma   90.00
#
_symmetry.space_group_name_H-M   'P 1'
#
loop_
_entity.id
_entity.type
_entity.pdbx_description
1 polymer ?
#
loop_
_entity_poly.entity_id
_entity_poly.type
_entity_poly.pdbx_seq_one_letter_code
_entity_poly.pdbx_strand_id
1 'polypeptide(L)'
;HLLRLLTTLAEKKRMLLELGVDKVEVLEFSKEFSRMTTQEYLLMLKEKFGAKSVLIGYDNRMGCDAKDADQVAQIAAQEGLEVLRTDMVPSEHGYAVSSTKIRQKIEEGDMQAVSAMLGYDYSLLGVVVAGKRIGRTIGFPTANMQLYEPLKLVPGNGVYFVRVKTLGRELFGMCNVGCRPTIGEGNARTIETNIFGFDEDIYGLDLEITFITRIREERKFASLEDLKMQLEADRDVSLDVIRNRAWPDARI
;
A
#
# COMPACT_ATOMS: atom_id res chain seq x y z
N HIS A 1 16.07 9.35 -7.85
CA HIS A 1 14.82 8.60 -7.70
C HIS A 1 14.28 8.80 -6.29
N LEU A 2 13.13 9.47 -6.15
CA LEU A 2 12.40 9.52 -4.88
C LEU A 2 11.91 8.11 -4.53
N LEU A 3 12.29 7.61 -3.35
CA LEU A 3 11.81 6.32 -2.86
C LEU A 3 10.30 6.39 -2.62
N ARG A 4 9.52 5.55 -3.32
CA ARG A 4 8.09 5.43 -3.11
C ARG A 4 7.79 4.52 -1.90
N LEU A 5 6.82 4.91 -1.09
CA LEU A 5 6.42 4.21 0.13
C LEU A 5 5.52 3.01 -0.19
N LEU A 6 5.80 1.85 0.40
CA LEU A 6 4.90 0.70 0.40
C LEU A 6 3.76 0.89 1.42
N THR A 7 4.08 1.46 2.57
CA THR A 7 3.12 1.82 3.62
C THR A 7 3.37 3.25 4.08
N THR A 8 2.31 4.01 4.31
CA THR A 8 2.42 5.31 4.98
C THR A 8 2.70 5.12 6.46
N LEU A 9 3.10 6.19 7.15
CA LEU A 9 3.29 6.12 8.61
C LEU A 9 2.00 5.76 9.34
N ALA A 10 0.88 6.31 8.90
CA ALA A 10 -0.43 6.03 9.49
C ALA A 10 -0.84 4.56 9.29
N GLU A 11 -0.68 4.02 8.07
CA GLU A 11 -0.93 2.61 7.77
C GLU A 11 -0.04 1.70 8.62
N LYS A 12 1.27 1.98 8.68
CA LYS A 12 2.21 1.19 9.49
C LYS A 12 1.83 1.16 10.96
N LYS A 13 1.46 2.33 11.54
CA LYS A 13 0.99 2.39 12.94
C LYS A 13 -0.24 1.52 13.15
N ARG A 14 -1.26 1.68 12.30
CA ARG A 14 -2.49 0.89 12.36
C ARG A 14 -2.20 -0.60 12.32
N MET A 15 -1.44 -1.05 11.33
CA MET A 15 -1.11 -2.47 11.14
C MET A 15 -0.33 -3.06 12.32
N LEU A 16 0.65 -2.34 12.87
CA LEU A 16 1.40 -2.81 14.03
C LEU A 16 0.50 -2.97 15.26
N LEU A 17 -0.42 -2.03 15.50
CA LEU A 17 -1.38 -2.12 16.61
C LEU A 17 -2.37 -3.28 16.41
N GLU A 18 -2.87 -3.49 15.17
CA GLU A 18 -3.74 -4.62 14.82
C GLU A 18 -3.04 -5.98 14.98
N LEU A 19 -1.72 -6.02 14.80
CA LEU A 19 -0.88 -7.21 15.05
C LEU A 19 -0.54 -7.43 16.55
N GLY A 20 -1.07 -6.59 17.44
CA GLY A 20 -0.89 -6.74 18.88
C GLY A 20 0.34 -6.02 19.47
N VAL A 21 0.92 -5.07 18.73
CA VAL A 21 1.94 -4.17 19.29
C VAL A 21 1.24 -3.15 20.19
N ASP A 22 1.60 -3.11 21.47
CA ASP A 22 0.94 -2.24 22.46
C ASP A 22 1.16 -0.76 22.20
N LYS A 23 2.35 -0.37 21.70
CA LYS A 23 2.74 1.03 21.52
C LYS A 23 3.67 1.21 20.33
N VAL A 24 3.40 2.22 19.53
CA VAL A 24 4.26 2.63 18.41
C VAL A 24 4.79 4.02 18.66
N GLU A 25 6.09 4.14 18.85
CA GLU A 25 6.81 5.41 18.98
C GLU A 25 7.39 5.84 17.63
N VAL A 26 7.23 7.12 17.30
CA VAL A 26 7.77 7.71 16.08
C VAL A 26 8.93 8.61 16.46
N LEU A 27 10.13 8.24 16.03
CA LEU A 27 11.32 9.03 16.24
C LEU A 27 11.60 9.90 15.01
N GLU A 28 11.92 11.16 15.23
CA GLU A 28 12.35 12.06 14.16
C GLU A 28 13.75 11.63 13.69
N PHE A 29 13.89 11.37 12.39
CA PHE A 29 15.18 11.02 11.79
C PHE A 29 15.97 12.29 11.44
N SER A 30 16.47 12.96 12.48
CA SER A 30 17.29 14.16 12.34
C SER A 30 18.73 13.82 11.90
N LYS A 31 19.52 14.86 11.57
CA LYS A 31 20.96 14.70 11.29
C LYS A 31 21.73 14.18 12.51
N GLU A 32 21.36 14.60 13.69
CA GLU A 32 21.94 14.13 14.95
C GLU A 32 21.61 12.65 15.16
N PHE A 33 20.33 12.29 15.02
CA PHE A 33 19.88 10.91 15.14
C PHE A 33 20.59 9.98 14.14
N SER A 34 20.78 10.43 12.89
CA SER A 34 21.44 9.64 11.85
C SER A 34 22.94 9.39 12.10
N ARG A 35 23.55 10.11 13.03
CA ARG A 35 24.97 9.95 13.43
C ARG A 35 25.16 9.08 14.66
N MET A 36 24.10 8.65 15.32
CA MET A 36 24.18 7.79 16.49
C MET A 36 24.82 6.45 16.13
N THR A 37 25.82 6.04 16.90
CA THR A 37 26.41 4.71 16.83
C THR A 37 25.40 3.67 17.34
N THR A 38 25.67 2.41 17.08
CA THR A 38 24.87 1.28 17.62
C THR A 38 24.76 1.36 19.14
N GLN A 39 25.86 1.62 19.84
CA GLN A 39 25.89 1.71 21.30
C GLN A 39 25.02 2.87 21.81
N GLU A 40 25.19 4.08 21.25
CA GLU A 40 24.39 5.24 21.63
C GLU A 40 22.90 5.02 21.40
N TYR A 41 22.54 4.38 20.28
CA TYR A 41 21.14 4.05 19.99
C TYR A 41 20.55 3.04 20.97
N LEU A 42 21.29 1.96 21.32
CA LEU A 42 20.86 0.98 22.32
C LEU A 42 20.71 1.59 23.71
N LEU A 43 21.64 2.45 24.13
CA LEU A 43 21.55 3.21 25.39
C LEU A 43 20.33 4.12 25.41
N MET A 44 20.07 4.85 24.33
CA MET A 44 18.87 5.68 24.19
C MET A 44 17.58 4.86 24.31
N LEU A 45 17.50 3.67 23.68
CA LEU A 45 16.35 2.78 23.82
C LEU A 45 16.17 2.33 25.28
N LYS A 46 17.24 1.99 25.97
CA LYS A 46 17.21 1.58 27.37
C LYS A 46 16.79 2.72 28.30
N GLU A 47 17.39 3.89 28.18
CA GLU A 47 17.18 5.02 29.08
C GLU A 47 15.84 5.73 28.83
N LYS A 48 15.50 5.99 27.57
CA LYS A 48 14.31 6.75 27.22
C LYS A 48 13.03 5.91 27.21
N PHE A 49 13.13 4.64 26.78
CA PHE A 49 11.96 3.77 26.61
C PHE A 49 11.93 2.59 27.58
N GLY A 50 12.96 2.40 28.42
CA GLY A 50 13.03 1.30 29.36
C GLY A 50 13.15 -0.07 28.65
N ALA A 51 13.74 -0.10 27.45
CA ALA A 51 13.91 -1.33 26.70
C ALA A 51 14.69 -2.37 27.52
N LYS A 52 14.23 -3.62 27.51
CA LYS A 52 14.91 -4.77 28.10
C LYS A 52 15.45 -5.71 27.05
N SER A 53 14.80 -5.75 25.89
CA SER A 53 15.21 -6.55 24.74
C SER A 53 15.00 -5.78 23.44
N VAL A 54 15.74 -6.14 22.41
CA VAL A 54 15.66 -5.56 21.05
C VAL A 54 15.50 -6.68 20.05
N LEU A 55 14.49 -6.58 19.19
CA LEU A 55 14.27 -7.51 18.08
C LEU A 55 14.96 -6.97 16.83
N ILE A 56 15.80 -7.77 16.18
CA ILE A 56 16.49 -7.40 14.94
C ILE A 56 16.30 -8.46 13.86
N GLY A 57 16.10 -7.99 12.62
CA GLY A 57 16.06 -8.86 11.45
C GLY A 57 17.45 -9.40 11.08
N TYR A 58 17.47 -10.52 10.37
CA TYR A 58 18.70 -11.23 9.99
C TYR A 58 19.68 -10.39 9.14
N ASP A 59 19.19 -9.45 8.36
CA ASP A 59 19.94 -8.59 7.44
C ASP A 59 20.04 -7.13 7.90
N ASN A 60 19.49 -6.80 9.06
CA ASN A 60 19.51 -5.43 9.58
C ASN A 60 20.90 -5.02 10.00
N ARG A 61 21.23 -3.76 9.68
CA ARG A 61 22.39 -3.05 10.21
C ARG A 61 21.95 -1.90 11.08
N MET A 62 22.62 -1.72 12.20
CA MET A 62 22.26 -0.71 13.20
C MET A 62 23.35 0.34 13.35
N GLY A 63 22.92 1.56 13.65
CA GLY A 63 23.80 2.70 13.89
C GLY A 63 24.46 3.27 12.63
N CYS A 64 25.13 4.42 12.75
CA CYS A 64 25.93 4.99 11.67
C CYS A 64 27.19 4.15 11.39
N ASP A 65 27.61 3.33 12.34
CA ASP A 65 28.69 2.37 12.27
C ASP A 65 28.28 1.01 11.64
N ALA A 66 27.01 0.91 11.22
CA ALA A 66 26.44 -0.18 10.41
C ALA A 66 26.75 -1.60 10.96
N LYS A 67 26.65 -1.80 12.28
CA LYS A 67 26.90 -3.09 12.94
C LYS A 67 25.90 -4.14 12.48
N ASP A 68 26.40 -5.34 12.21
CA ASP A 68 25.58 -6.51 11.93
C ASP A 68 24.94 -7.10 13.21
N ALA A 69 24.06 -8.09 13.04
CA ALA A 69 23.32 -8.68 14.14
C ALA A 69 24.20 -9.28 15.25
N ASP A 70 25.38 -9.85 14.91
CA ASP A 70 26.30 -10.41 15.90
C ASP A 70 26.99 -9.31 16.71
N GLN A 71 27.44 -8.27 16.05
CA GLN A 71 28.04 -7.12 16.70
C GLN A 71 27.05 -6.36 17.58
N VAL A 72 25.79 -6.20 17.10
CA VAL A 72 24.70 -5.60 17.90
C VAL A 72 24.43 -6.43 19.15
N ALA A 73 24.40 -7.76 19.05
CA ALA A 73 24.18 -8.62 20.20
C ALA A 73 25.31 -8.50 21.24
N GLN A 74 26.58 -8.39 20.82
CA GLN A 74 27.72 -8.18 21.73
C GLN A 74 27.61 -6.85 22.47
N ILE A 75 27.31 -5.76 21.75
CA ILE A 75 27.17 -4.42 22.36
C ILE A 75 25.95 -4.39 23.30
N ALA A 76 24.82 -4.95 22.89
CA ALA A 76 23.61 -5.00 23.70
C ALA A 76 23.81 -5.77 25.02
N ALA A 77 24.54 -6.90 24.98
CA ALA A 77 24.89 -7.66 26.18
C ALA A 77 25.72 -6.86 27.17
N GLN A 78 26.65 -6.02 26.70
CA GLN A 78 27.43 -5.11 27.54
C GLN A 78 26.55 -4.07 28.24
N GLU A 79 25.50 -3.63 27.57
CA GLU A 79 24.53 -2.67 28.10
C GLU A 79 23.40 -3.34 28.91
N GLY A 80 23.42 -4.67 29.06
CA GLY A 80 22.38 -5.43 29.76
C GLY A 80 21.04 -5.52 29.02
N LEU A 81 21.07 -5.49 27.68
CA LEU A 81 19.93 -5.68 26.80
C LEU A 81 20.00 -7.08 26.17
N GLU A 82 18.86 -7.74 26.09
CA GLU A 82 18.71 -8.98 25.32
C GLU A 82 18.49 -8.66 23.83
N VAL A 83 19.10 -9.45 22.93
CA VAL A 83 18.82 -9.37 21.49
C VAL A 83 18.09 -10.61 21.02
N LEU A 84 16.87 -10.40 20.53
CA LEU A 84 16.07 -11.40 19.84
C LEU A 84 16.32 -11.27 18.33
N ARG A 85 16.51 -12.38 17.64
CA ARG A 85 16.76 -12.40 16.19
C ARG A 85 15.60 -13.06 15.49
N THR A 86 15.24 -12.52 14.34
CA THR A 86 14.31 -13.18 13.43
C THR A 86 15.06 -13.80 12.27
N ASP A 87 14.70 -15.02 11.94
CA ASP A 87 15.17 -15.67 10.72
C ASP A 87 14.51 -15.04 9.49
N MET A 88 15.11 -15.29 8.32
CA MET A 88 14.49 -14.95 7.05
C MET A 88 13.19 -15.75 6.88
N VAL A 89 12.08 -15.05 6.72
CA VAL A 89 10.80 -15.68 6.41
C VAL A 89 10.77 -15.97 4.91
N PRO A 90 10.84 -17.25 4.48
CA PRO A 90 10.61 -17.58 3.08
C PRO A 90 9.15 -17.28 2.73
N SER A 91 8.88 -16.71 1.56
CA SER A 91 7.51 -16.66 1.07
C SER A 91 7.00 -18.09 0.84
N GLU A 92 5.69 -18.31 0.93
CA GLU A 92 5.05 -19.60 0.63
C GLU A 92 5.42 -20.15 -0.76
N HIS A 93 5.90 -19.29 -1.66
CA HIS A 93 6.34 -19.62 -3.02
C HIS A 93 7.87 -19.63 -3.19
N GLY A 94 8.66 -19.69 -2.10
CA GLY A 94 10.13 -19.82 -2.16
C GLY A 94 10.89 -18.55 -2.57
N TYR A 95 10.24 -17.40 -2.68
CA TYR A 95 10.90 -16.13 -2.98
C TYR A 95 11.33 -15.42 -1.70
N ALA A 96 12.56 -14.91 -1.66
CA ALA A 96 12.94 -13.96 -0.61
C ALA A 96 12.08 -12.70 -0.75
N VAL A 97 11.28 -12.40 0.30
CA VAL A 97 10.44 -11.20 0.36
C VAL A 97 11.36 -10.00 0.56
N SER A 98 11.30 -9.02 -0.33
CA SER A 98 12.02 -7.75 -0.18
C SER A 98 11.17 -6.58 -0.65
N SER A 99 11.33 -5.43 0.00
CA SER A 99 10.63 -4.21 -0.39
C SER A 99 10.89 -3.81 -1.86
N THR A 100 12.05 -4.13 -2.40
CA THR A 100 12.39 -3.86 -3.81
C THR A 100 11.54 -4.72 -4.76
N LYS A 101 11.44 -6.02 -4.49
CA LYS A 101 10.61 -6.93 -5.29
C LYS A 101 9.13 -6.59 -5.20
N ILE A 102 8.65 -6.24 -4.01
CA ILE A 102 7.25 -5.82 -3.80
C ILE A 102 6.96 -4.55 -4.63
N ARG A 103 7.85 -3.53 -4.60
CA ARG A 103 7.67 -2.33 -5.43
C ARG A 103 7.61 -2.66 -6.91
N GLN A 104 8.51 -3.50 -7.40
CA GLN A 104 8.50 -3.96 -8.79
C GLN A 104 7.16 -4.62 -9.14
N LYS A 105 6.64 -5.53 -8.31
CA LYS A 105 5.35 -6.20 -8.54
C LYS A 105 4.17 -5.24 -8.53
N ILE A 106 4.18 -4.23 -7.67
CA ILE A 106 3.16 -3.16 -7.68
C ILE A 106 3.24 -2.37 -9.00
N GLU A 107 4.42 -2.00 -9.46
CA GLU A 107 4.63 -1.28 -10.72
C GLU A 107 4.24 -2.13 -11.94
N GLU A 108 4.45 -3.44 -11.90
CA GLU A 108 3.97 -4.40 -12.90
C GLU A 108 2.44 -4.61 -12.84
N GLY A 109 1.79 -4.23 -11.74
CA GLY A 109 0.35 -4.45 -11.51
C GLY A 109 -0.02 -5.87 -11.13
N ASP A 110 0.95 -6.70 -10.73
CA ASP A 110 0.74 -8.08 -10.27
C ASP A 110 0.33 -8.10 -8.78
N MET A 111 -0.94 -7.72 -8.54
CA MET A 111 -1.45 -7.55 -7.18
C MET A 111 -1.58 -8.86 -6.42
N GLN A 112 -1.71 -9.99 -7.11
CA GLN A 112 -1.74 -11.31 -6.47
C GLN A 112 -0.37 -11.67 -5.89
N ALA A 113 0.70 -11.47 -6.64
CA ALA A 113 2.06 -11.64 -6.13
C ALA A 113 2.37 -10.65 -4.99
N VAL A 114 1.87 -9.40 -5.09
CA VAL A 114 2.01 -8.40 -4.02
C VAL A 114 1.35 -8.87 -2.74
N SER A 115 0.09 -9.33 -2.80
CA SER A 115 -0.65 -9.84 -1.64
C SER A 115 0.05 -11.05 -1.02
N ALA A 116 0.53 -12.00 -1.84
CA ALA A 116 1.28 -13.17 -1.37
C ALA A 116 2.59 -12.79 -0.66
N MET A 117 3.29 -11.74 -1.12
CA MET A 117 4.53 -11.27 -0.48
C MET A 117 4.30 -10.41 0.76
N LEU A 118 3.22 -9.62 0.80
CA LEU A 118 2.89 -8.76 1.94
C LEU A 118 2.16 -9.49 3.06
N GLY A 119 1.41 -10.57 2.73
CA GLY A 119 0.48 -11.22 3.65
C GLY A 119 -0.87 -10.48 3.81
N TYR A 120 -1.09 -9.41 3.04
CA TYR A 120 -2.33 -8.63 3.01
C TYR A 120 -2.50 -7.94 1.64
N ASP A 121 -3.74 -7.55 1.31
CA ASP A 121 -4.03 -6.86 0.06
C ASP A 121 -3.57 -5.39 0.10
N TYR A 122 -2.89 -4.96 -0.95
CA TYR A 122 -2.35 -3.60 -1.05
C TYR A 122 -3.44 -2.56 -1.22
N SER A 123 -3.40 -1.48 -0.43
CA SER A 123 -4.40 -0.42 -0.50
C SER A 123 -3.81 0.98 -0.69
N LEU A 124 -4.65 1.88 -1.20
CA LEU A 124 -4.44 3.31 -1.29
C LEU A 124 -5.53 4.02 -0.51
N LEU A 125 -5.15 5.07 0.22
CA LEU A 125 -6.08 5.92 0.98
C LEU A 125 -5.96 7.36 0.50
N GLY A 126 -7.09 7.99 0.27
CA GLY A 126 -7.13 9.38 -0.17
C GLY A 126 -8.51 10.00 -0.02
N VAL A 127 -8.65 11.18 -0.59
CA VAL A 127 -9.89 11.95 -0.64
C VAL A 127 -10.48 11.93 -2.04
N VAL A 128 -11.80 11.88 -2.15
CA VAL A 128 -12.50 11.97 -3.43
C VAL A 128 -12.49 13.43 -3.93
N VAL A 129 -12.00 13.64 -5.14
CA VAL A 129 -11.91 14.95 -5.79
C VAL A 129 -12.73 15.00 -7.08
N ALA A 130 -13.02 16.21 -7.54
CA ALA A 130 -13.73 16.40 -8.81
C ALA A 130 -12.91 15.89 -10.00
N GLY A 131 -13.57 15.13 -10.89
CA GLY A 131 -13.02 14.65 -12.14
C GLY A 131 -13.78 15.17 -13.37
N LYS A 132 -13.45 14.65 -14.55
CA LYS A 132 -14.08 15.07 -15.83
C LYS A 132 -15.54 14.58 -15.99
N ARG A 133 -16.05 13.70 -15.13
CA ARG A 133 -17.42 13.15 -15.10
C ARG A 133 -17.86 12.43 -16.40
N ILE A 134 -16.95 12.04 -17.28
CA ILE A 134 -17.26 11.36 -18.54
C ILE A 134 -17.97 10.03 -18.26
N GLY A 135 -17.52 9.25 -17.27
CA GLY A 135 -18.15 7.98 -16.92
C GLY A 135 -19.63 8.11 -16.57
N ARG A 136 -20.05 9.24 -15.97
CA ARG A 136 -21.46 9.48 -15.63
C ARG A 136 -22.37 9.54 -16.87
N THR A 137 -21.86 10.06 -18.00
CA THR A 137 -22.66 10.18 -19.23
C THR A 137 -22.93 8.84 -19.91
N ILE A 138 -22.14 7.81 -19.60
CA ILE A 138 -22.24 6.46 -20.16
C ILE A 138 -22.72 5.41 -19.12
N GLY A 139 -23.18 5.86 -17.94
CA GLY A 139 -23.71 4.98 -16.90
C GLY A 139 -22.67 4.35 -15.96
N PHE A 140 -21.41 4.81 -16.00
CA PHE A 140 -20.32 4.35 -15.14
C PHE A 140 -19.73 5.53 -14.35
N PRO A 141 -20.44 6.11 -13.37
CA PRO A 141 -19.90 7.19 -12.55
C PRO A 141 -18.63 6.74 -11.84
N THR A 142 -17.61 7.62 -11.77
CA THR A 142 -16.33 7.31 -11.13
C THR A 142 -15.99 8.32 -10.02
N ALA A 143 -15.47 7.83 -8.90
CA ALA A 143 -14.80 8.60 -7.88
C ALA A 143 -13.33 8.77 -8.28
N ASN A 144 -12.85 10.01 -8.34
CA ASN A 144 -11.44 10.32 -8.57
C ASN A 144 -10.75 10.48 -7.22
N MET A 145 -9.66 9.77 -6.99
CA MET A 145 -8.93 9.83 -5.73
C MET A 145 -7.70 10.72 -5.84
N GLN A 146 -7.52 11.58 -4.85
CA GLN A 146 -6.26 12.22 -4.53
C GLN A 146 -5.67 11.58 -3.27
N LEU A 147 -4.45 11.05 -3.34
CA LEU A 147 -3.79 10.41 -2.21
C LEU A 147 -3.50 11.39 -1.09
N TYR A 148 -3.67 10.97 0.16
CA TYR A 148 -3.21 11.73 1.33
C TYR A 148 -1.68 11.76 1.43
N GLU A 149 -1.02 10.67 1.01
CA GLU A 149 0.43 10.58 0.97
C GLU A 149 0.93 10.50 -0.49
N PRO A 150 1.45 11.61 -1.06
CA PRO A 150 1.90 11.64 -2.46
C PRO A 150 3.05 10.69 -2.78
N LEU A 151 3.81 10.26 -1.76
CA LEU A 151 4.91 9.32 -1.92
C LEU A 151 4.44 7.85 -1.90
N LYS A 152 3.18 7.56 -1.57
CA LYS A 152 2.62 6.20 -1.63
C LYS A 152 2.73 5.65 -3.06
N LEU A 153 3.21 4.43 -3.20
CA LEU A 153 3.39 3.80 -4.51
C LEU A 153 2.03 3.45 -5.11
N VAL A 154 1.74 3.97 -6.29
CA VAL A 154 0.53 3.66 -7.05
C VAL A 154 0.80 2.48 -7.97
N PRO A 155 -0.08 1.47 -8.04
CA PRO A 155 0.06 0.33 -8.96
C PRO A 155 0.26 0.74 -10.41
N GLY A 156 0.86 -0.13 -11.22
CA GLY A 156 1.04 0.08 -12.65
C GLY A 156 -0.25 0.45 -13.37
N ASN A 157 -0.16 1.03 -14.58
CA ASN A 157 -1.35 1.39 -15.35
C ASN A 157 -2.20 0.16 -15.66
N GLY A 158 -3.52 0.31 -15.59
CA GLY A 158 -4.46 -0.77 -15.87
C GLY A 158 -5.80 -0.58 -15.18
N VAL A 159 -6.69 -1.50 -15.45
CA VAL A 159 -7.98 -1.61 -14.77
C VAL A 159 -7.92 -2.77 -13.77
N TYR A 160 -8.32 -2.50 -12.55
CA TYR A 160 -8.21 -3.42 -11.42
C TYR A 160 -9.59 -3.69 -10.83
N PHE A 161 -9.84 -4.94 -10.47
CA PHE A 161 -10.92 -5.26 -9.53
C PHE A 161 -10.46 -4.88 -8.13
N VAL A 162 -11.31 -4.14 -7.42
CA VAL A 162 -10.97 -3.55 -6.13
C VAL A 162 -12.10 -3.72 -5.11
N ARG A 163 -11.73 -3.77 -3.83
CA ARG A 163 -12.60 -3.54 -2.71
C ARG A 163 -12.49 -2.06 -2.31
N VAL A 164 -13.60 -1.45 -1.98
CA VAL A 164 -13.71 -0.02 -1.70
C VAL A 164 -14.34 0.19 -0.34
N LYS A 165 -13.71 1.01 0.49
CA LYS A 165 -14.26 1.43 1.78
C LYS A 165 -14.51 2.93 1.78
N THR A 166 -15.77 3.32 2.01
CA THR A 166 -16.22 4.70 2.16
C THR A 166 -17.51 4.75 2.97
N LEU A 167 -17.79 5.84 3.67
CA LEU A 167 -18.99 6.01 4.51
C LEU A 167 -19.22 4.85 5.51
N GLY A 168 -18.14 4.22 5.99
CA GLY A 168 -18.22 3.07 6.90
C GLY A 168 -18.71 1.77 6.24
N ARG A 169 -18.88 1.73 4.92
CA ARG A 169 -19.31 0.56 4.13
C ARG A 169 -18.16 -0.03 3.34
N GLU A 170 -18.20 -1.33 3.17
CA GLU A 170 -17.35 -2.09 2.26
C GLU A 170 -18.13 -2.45 1.00
N LEU A 171 -17.59 -2.09 -0.16
CA LEU A 171 -18.18 -2.23 -1.48
C LEU A 171 -17.14 -2.79 -2.45
N PHE A 172 -17.59 -3.16 -3.65
CA PHE A 172 -16.69 -3.58 -4.73
C PHE A 172 -16.74 -2.59 -5.88
N GLY A 173 -15.70 -2.61 -6.71
CA GLY A 173 -15.62 -1.73 -7.87
C GLY A 173 -14.53 -2.13 -8.84
N MET A 174 -14.42 -1.35 -9.89
CA MET A 174 -13.30 -1.39 -10.82
C MET A 174 -12.57 -0.05 -10.83
N CYS A 175 -11.26 -0.09 -10.66
CA CYS A 175 -10.39 1.08 -10.57
C CYS A 175 -9.49 1.17 -11.80
N ASN A 176 -9.56 2.28 -12.52
CA ASN A 176 -8.60 2.62 -13.56
C ASN A 176 -7.44 3.41 -12.96
N VAL A 177 -6.26 2.87 -13.08
CA VAL A 177 -5.00 3.58 -12.80
C VAL A 177 -4.36 3.95 -14.13
N GLY A 178 -4.22 5.25 -14.37
CA GLY A 178 -3.70 5.77 -15.64
C GLY A 178 -2.77 6.96 -15.45
N CYS A 179 -2.35 7.54 -16.57
CA CYS A 179 -1.57 8.77 -16.61
C CYS A 179 -2.29 9.81 -17.45
N ARG A 180 -2.39 11.04 -16.93
CA ARG A 180 -2.82 12.19 -17.72
C ARG A 180 -1.61 12.99 -18.18
N PRO A 181 -1.51 13.32 -19.48
CA PRO A 181 -0.57 14.35 -19.92
C PRO A 181 -0.95 15.68 -19.24
N THR A 182 -0.09 16.21 -18.41
CA THR A 182 -0.22 17.58 -17.87
C THR A 182 0.68 18.51 -18.67
N ILE A 183 0.18 19.70 -18.96
CA ILE A 183 1.00 20.79 -19.52
C ILE A 183 1.91 21.26 -18.39
N GLY A 184 3.19 20.83 -18.39
CA GLY A 184 4.17 21.05 -17.33
C GLY A 184 4.89 19.76 -16.95
N GLU A 185 5.73 19.79 -15.95
CA GLU A 185 6.57 18.67 -15.56
C GLU A 185 5.76 17.48 -14.99
N GLY A 186 5.72 16.37 -15.73
CA GLY A 186 5.33 15.04 -15.26
C GLY A 186 3.92 14.59 -15.65
N ASN A 187 3.79 13.30 -15.97
CA ASN A 187 2.50 12.62 -16.13
C ASN A 187 1.86 12.41 -14.74
N ALA A 188 0.82 13.20 -14.42
CA ALA A 188 0.07 12.99 -13.19
C ALA A 188 -0.67 11.63 -13.25
N ARG A 189 -0.43 10.78 -12.25
CA ARG A 189 -1.18 9.51 -12.09
C ARG A 189 -2.63 9.83 -11.74
N THR A 190 -3.57 9.11 -12.37
CA THR A 190 -5.00 9.20 -12.07
C THR A 190 -5.49 7.89 -11.49
N ILE A 191 -6.37 7.98 -10.50
CA ILE A 191 -7.00 6.84 -9.82
C ILE A 191 -8.49 7.12 -9.87
N GLU A 192 -9.19 6.41 -10.76
CA GLU A 192 -10.62 6.61 -11.02
C GLU A 192 -11.36 5.31 -10.76
N THR A 193 -12.29 5.29 -9.81
CA THR A 193 -12.97 4.07 -9.37
C THR A 193 -14.46 4.16 -9.63
N ASN A 194 -15.01 3.22 -10.41
CA ASN A 194 -16.44 2.96 -10.48
C ASN A 194 -16.80 1.98 -9.35
N ILE A 195 -17.67 2.40 -8.44
CA ILE A 195 -18.14 1.61 -7.30
C ILE A 195 -19.46 0.96 -7.68
N PHE A 196 -19.56 -0.35 -7.56
CA PHE A 196 -20.76 -1.09 -7.97
C PHE A 196 -21.93 -0.82 -7.04
N GLY A 197 -23.12 -0.62 -7.63
CA GLY A 197 -24.35 -0.37 -6.87
C GLY A 197 -24.33 0.89 -6.01
N PHE A 198 -23.53 1.90 -6.38
CA PHE A 198 -23.32 3.09 -5.58
C PHE A 198 -23.52 4.37 -6.42
N ASP A 199 -24.38 5.28 -5.93
CA ASP A 199 -24.77 6.52 -6.60
C ASP A 199 -24.71 7.76 -5.70
N GLU A 200 -24.19 7.62 -4.48
CA GLU A 200 -24.12 8.72 -3.50
C GLU A 200 -22.99 9.71 -3.82
N ASP A 201 -23.18 10.96 -3.40
CA ASP A 201 -22.12 11.97 -3.50
C ASP A 201 -21.13 11.82 -2.34
N ILE A 202 -19.86 11.57 -2.70
CA ILE A 202 -18.76 11.37 -1.75
C ILE A 202 -17.60 12.34 -1.97
N TYR A 203 -17.80 13.46 -2.65
CA TYR A 203 -16.76 14.47 -2.80
C TYR A 203 -16.27 14.98 -1.43
N GLY A 204 -14.95 15.08 -1.28
CA GLY A 204 -14.30 15.50 -0.03
C GLY A 204 -14.30 14.45 1.07
N LEU A 205 -14.84 13.25 0.82
CA LEU A 205 -14.83 12.16 1.79
C LEU A 205 -13.66 11.18 1.54
N ASP A 206 -13.36 10.42 2.59
CA ASP A 206 -12.33 9.38 2.56
C ASP A 206 -12.73 8.23 1.65
N LEU A 207 -11.76 7.77 0.88
CA LEU A 207 -11.87 6.59 0.03
C LEU A 207 -10.64 5.71 0.25
N GLU A 208 -10.84 4.47 0.69
CA GLU A 208 -9.81 3.44 0.70
C GLU A 208 -10.09 2.45 -0.44
N ILE A 209 -9.09 2.23 -1.30
CA ILE A 209 -9.15 1.31 -2.43
C ILE A 209 -8.15 0.19 -2.21
N THR A 210 -8.63 -1.04 -2.03
CA THR A 210 -7.83 -2.24 -1.87
C THR A 210 -7.79 -3.01 -3.18
N PHE A 211 -6.60 -3.20 -3.74
CA PHE A 211 -6.38 -3.84 -5.04
C PHE A 211 -6.34 -5.35 -4.90
N ILE A 212 -7.21 -6.05 -5.63
CA ILE A 212 -7.34 -7.51 -5.58
C ILE A 212 -6.64 -8.17 -6.76
N THR A 213 -6.97 -7.75 -7.99
CA THR A 213 -6.36 -8.28 -9.21
C THR A 213 -6.48 -7.29 -10.36
N ARG A 214 -5.53 -7.32 -11.29
CA ARG A 214 -5.61 -6.55 -12.52
C ARG A 214 -6.51 -7.29 -13.52
N ILE A 215 -7.52 -6.60 -14.03
CA ILE A 215 -8.45 -7.13 -15.03
C ILE A 215 -7.79 -7.06 -16.41
N ARG A 216 -7.20 -5.91 -16.75
CA ARG A 216 -6.52 -5.66 -18.03
C ARG A 216 -5.57 -4.47 -17.98
N GLU A 217 -4.80 -4.30 -19.01
CA GLU A 217 -4.00 -3.10 -19.25
C GLU A 217 -4.88 -1.90 -19.66
N GLU A 218 -4.36 -0.69 -19.45
CA GLU A 218 -4.99 0.53 -19.93
C GLU A 218 -4.96 0.55 -21.47
N ARG A 219 -6.07 1.00 -22.08
CA ARG A 219 -6.15 1.17 -23.54
C ARG A 219 -6.97 2.40 -23.90
N LYS A 220 -6.71 2.94 -25.09
CA LYS A 220 -7.51 4.03 -25.68
C LYS A 220 -8.69 3.45 -26.47
N PHE A 221 -9.79 4.17 -26.48
CA PHE A 221 -11.00 3.80 -27.21
C PHE A 221 -11.26 4.81 -28.32
N ALA A 222 -11.76 4.36 -29.46
CA ALA A 222 -12.07 5.20 -30.60
C ALA A 222 -13.39 5.96 -30.41
N SER A 223 -14.31 5.42 -29.62
CA SER A 223 -15.62 6.00 -29.33
C SER A 223 -16.04 5.82 -27.87
N LEU A 224 -17.06 6.55 -27.43
CA LEU A 224 -17.69 6.35 -26.10
C LEU A 224 -18.45 5.03 -26.03
N GLU A 225 -18.99 4.57 -27.15
CA GLU A 225 -19.64 3.26 -27.31
C GLU A 225 -18.66 2.12 -26.99
N ASP A 226 -17.45 2.14 -27.62
CA ASP A 226 -16.42 1.13 -27.38
C ASP A 226 -15.96 1.15 -25.91
N LEU A 227 -15.83 2.34 -25.32
CA LEU A 227 -15.51 2.49 -23.91
C LEU A 227 -16.59 1.84 -23.04
N LYS A 228 -17.88 2.10 -23.33
CA LYS A 228 -19.01 1.56 -22.57
C LYS A 228 -19.05 0.04 -22.64
N MET A 229 -18.95 -0.54 -23.84
CA MET A 229 -18.91 -2.01 -24.02
C MET A 229 -17.78 -2.64 -23.22
N GLN A 230 -16.60 -2.00 -23.21
CA GLN A 230 -15.48 -2.51 -22.43
C GLN A 230 -15.71 -2.41 -20.93
N LEU A 231 -16.31 -1.33 -20.43
CA LEU A 231 -16.61 -1.19 -19.01
C LEU A 231 -17.66 -2.20 -18.55
N GLU A 232 -18.62 -2.56 -19.41
CA GLU A 232 -19.58 -3.65 -19.18
C GLU A 232 -18.84 -5.00 -19.05
N ALA A 233 -17.94 -5.32 -19.98
CA ALA A 233 -17.13 -6.53 -19.91
C ALA A 233 -16.20 -6.56 -18.68
N ASP A 234 -15.56 -5.44 -18.32
CA ASP A 234 -14.72 -5.32 -17.13
C ASP A 234 -15.54 -5.57 -15.83
N ARG A 235 -16.78 -5.06 -15.79
CA ARG A 235 -17.71 -5.30 -14.69
C ARG A 235 -18.09 -6.78 -14.60
N ASP A 236 -18.39 -7.44 -15.70
CA ASP A 236 -18.76 -8.86 -15.73
C ASP A 236 -17.60 -9.73 -15.20
N VAL A 237 -16.37 -9.48 -15.65
CA VAL A 237 -15.16 -10.13 -15.10
C VAL A 237 -15.03 -9.89 -13.58
N SER A 238 -15.29 -8.67 -13.12
CA SER A 238 -15.26 -8.33 -11.70
C SER A 238 -16.30 -9.09 -10.89
N LEU A 239 -17.51 -9.22 -11.41
CA LEU A 239 -18.61 -9.97 -10.78
C LEU A 239 -18.28 -11.48 -10.70
N ASP A 240 -17.61 -12.02 -11.71
CA ASP A 240 -17.15 -13.42 -11.68
C ASP A 240 -16.07 -13.64 -10.62
N VAL A 241 -15.16 -12.67 -10.42
CA VAL A 241 -14.18 -12.74 -9.32
C VAL A 241 -14.88 -12.75 -7.96
N ILE A 242 -15.94 -11.94 -7.77
CA ILE A 242 -16.74 -11.92 -6.54
C ILE A 242 -17.39 -13.29 -6.30
N ARG A 243 -18.05 -13.85 -7.31
CA ARG A 243 -18.73 -15.15 -7.22
C ARG A 243 -17.77 -16.29 -6.86
N ASN A 244 -16.58 -16.30 -7.50
CA ASN A 244 -15.61 -17.39 -7.34
C ASN A 244 -14.85 -17.35 -6.00
N ARG A 245 -14.71 -16.18 -5.36
CA ARG A 245 -14.01 -16.04 -4.07
C ARG A 245 -14.93 -16.14 -2.85
N ALA A 246 -16.25 -16.34 -3.03
CA ALA A 246 -17.25 -16.49 -1.97
C ALA A 246 -17.07 -15.47 -0.83
N TRP A 247 -17.04 -14.17 -1.15
CA TRP A 247 -17.07 -13.13 -0.12
C TRP A 247 -18.44 -13.12 0.57
N PRO A 248 -18.51 -13.39 1.89
CA PRO A 248 -19.78 -13.62 2.57
C PRO A 248 -20.69 -12.39 2.64
N ASP A 249 -20.16 -11.18 2.44
CA ASP A 249 -20.90 -9.90 2.55
C ASP A 249 -20.92 -9.08 1.28
N ALA A 250 -20.70 -9.69 0.10
CA ALA A 250 -20.75 -8.99 -1.19
C ALA A 250 -22.15 -8.47 -1.47
N ARG A 251 -22.45 -7.22 -1.08
CA ARG A 251 -23.60 -6.48 -1.61
C ARG A 251 -23.22 -5.97 -3.01
N ILE A 252 -23.87 -6.54 -4.02
CA ILE A 252 -23.72 -6.19 -5.43
C ILE A 252 -24.84 -5.25 -5.83
#